data_f951ff4128550d81370d370ecdedcc28
#
_entry.id   f951ff4128550d81370d370ecdedcc28
#
_cell.length_a   1.000
_cell.length_b   1.000
_cell.length_c   1.000
_cell.angle_alpha   90.00
_cell.angle_beta   90.00
_cell.angle_gamma   90.00
#
_symmetry.space_group_name_H-M   'P 1'
#
loop_
_entity.id
_entity.type
_entity.pdbx_description
1 polymer ?
#
loop_
_entity_poly.entity_id
_entity_poly.type
_entity_poly.pdbx_seq_one_letter_code
_entity_poly.pdbx_strand_id
1 'polypeptide(L)'
;MTVLRTRLDPPALEAEFRADGLGRDKRVASGLILVTIAFLIITIPGTFPLRSDPDRLHLVWAIRVLVLAAAGAALLLIRRVDRPRTYDAIAAWWIGIWFVGIVAENALLPAALTDFVWWDVFLAVSVYAAVPLPFPRQAALAAVISSGDLLVLWQLKSPGPLFSMLDVTLAYACANIAGAFVSQERHTWRRRAFLAFRQEVATRRELQAALHEVKTLQGIIPICSHCKNIRSEKGDWQHIEAYVHSHSDAEFSHGVCPDCMRLHYPDFADE
;
A
#
# COMPACT_ATOMS: atom_id res chain seq x y z
N MET A 1 -15.08 -23.31 0.41
CA MET A 1 -14.36 -22.54 1.45
C MET A 1 -12.88 -22.50 1.08
N THR A 2 -12.44 -21.51 0.36
CA THR A 2 -11.03 -21.35 -0.02
C THR A 2 -10.31 -20.77 1.17
N VAL A 3 -9.44 -21.58 1.80
CA VAL A 3 -8.56 -21.15 2.89
C VAL A 3 -7.86 -19.87 2.43
N LEU A 4 -8.10 -18.78 3.15
CA LEU A 4 -7.55 -17.46 2.91
C LEU A 4 -6.02 -17.54 2.89
N ARG A 5 -5.43 -17.59 1.70
CA ARG A 5 -3.98 -17.44 1.55
C ARG A 5 -3.61 -16.03 2.01
N THR A 6 -3.15 -15.92 3.24
CA THR A 6 -2.75 -14.65 3.86
C THR A 6 -1.45 -14.09 3.29
N ARG A 7 -0.82 -14.77 2.32
CA ARG A 7 0.43 -14.36 1.67
C ARG A 7 0.40 -14.68 0.18
N LEU A 8 1.15 -13.91 -0.59
CA LEU A 8 1.43 -14.20 -1.99
C LEU A 8 2.44 -15.35 -2.11
N ASP A 9 2.29 -16.13 -3.16
CA ASP A 9 3.20 -17.21 -3.50
C ASP A 9 3.73 -16.95 -4.93
N PRO A 10 5.02 -16.97 -5.17
CA PRO A 10 6.13 -17.35 -4.27
C PRO A 10 6.48 -16.29 -3.20
N PRO A 11 7.26 -16.64 -2.16
CA PRO A 11 7.66 -15.72 -1.08
C PRO A 11 8.37 -14.44 -1.55
N ALA A 12 9.07 -14.51 -2.68
CA ALA A 12 9.70 -13.34 -3.32
C ALA A 12 8.66 -12.28 -3.74
N LEU A 13 7.50 -12.71 -4.23
CA LEU A 13 6.41 -11.82 -4.63
C LEU A 13 5.78 -11.11 -3.41
N GLU A 14 5.66 -11.81 -2.28
CA GLU A 14 5.21 -11.18 -1.03
C GLU A 14 6.23 -10.15 -0.54
N ALA A 15 7.53 -10.42 -0.67
CA ALA A 15 8.59 -9.48 -0.30
C ALA A 15 8.54 -8.21 -1.18
N GLU A 16 8.35 -8.36 -2.48
CA GLU A 16 8.20 -7.24 -3.42
C GLU A 16 6.94 -6.42 -3.10
N PHE A 17 5.79 -7.06 -2.91
CA PHE A 17 4.55 -6.40 -2.49
C PHE A 17 4.72 -5.58 -1.21
N ARG A 18 5.43 -6.15 -0.22
CA ARG A 18 5.69 -5.47 1.05
C ARG A 18 6.66 -4.30 0.90
N ALA A 19 7.66 -4.42 0.03
CA ALA A 19 8.61 -3.34 -0.26
C ALA A 19 7.93 -2.18 -1.00
N ASP A 20 7.10 -2.47 -2.01
CA ASP A 20 6.32 -1.49 -2.76
C ASP A 20 5.37 -0.69 -1.85
N GLY A 21 4.70 -1.36 -0.91
CA GLY A 21 3.78 -0.75 0.03
C GLY A 21 4.42 0.08 1.14
N LEU A 22 5.72 -0.09 1.43
CA LEU A 22 6.38 0.43 2.63
C LEU A 22 6.29 1.96 2.76
N GLY A 23 6.48 2.69 1.66
CA GLY A 23 6.40 4.16 1.67
C GLY A 23 5.01 4.68 2.09
N ARG A 24 3.95 4.03 1.64
CA ARG A 24 2.57 4.34 2.03
C ARG A 24 2.32 3.95 3.48
N ASP A 25 2.77 2.77 3.89
CA ASP A 25 2.59 2.26 5.25
C ASP A 25 3.28 3.17 6.28
N LYS A 26 4.48 3.70 5.97
CA LYS A 26 5.18 4.71 6.77
C LYS A 26 4.36 6.00 6.94
N ARG A 27 3.74 6.50 5.86
CA ARG A 27 2.91 7.72 5.93
C ARG A 27 1.68 7.51 6.81
N VAL A 28 0.98 6.38 6.65
CA VAL A 28 -0.18 6.04 7.47
C VAL A 28 0.20 5.90 8.93
N ALA A 29 1.28 5.18 9.24
CA ALA A 29 1.76 5.03 10.62
C ALA A 29 2.16 6.38 11.23
N SER A 30 2.85 7.25 10.49
CA SER A 30 3.20 8.59 10.98
C SER A 30 1.95 9.43 11.28
N GLY A 31 0.92 9.35 10.45
CA GLY A 31 -0.37 9.99 10.70
C GLY A 31 -1.06 9.46 11.97
N LEU A 32 -1.07 8.14 12.16
CA LEU A 32 -1.64 7.52 13.37
C LEU A 32 -0.88 7.93 14.64
N ILE A 33 0.46 8.03 14.59
CA ILE A 33 1.27 8.53 15.70
C ILE A 33 0.86 9.97 16.07
N LEU A 34 0.71 10.84 15.09
CA LEU A 34 0.26 12.23 15.33
C LEU A 34 -1.16 12.30 15.91
N VAL A 35 -2.07 11.43 15.44
CA VAL A 35 -3.42 11.30 16.03
C VAL A 35 -3.34 10.84 17.49
N THR A 36 -2.47 9.88 17.81
CA THR A 36 -2.26 9.43 19.20
C THR A 36 -1.75 10.57 20.08
N ILE A 37 -0.79 11.35 19.62
CA ILE A 37 -0.26 12.50 20.35
C ILE A 37 -1.39 13.53 20.61
N ALA A 38 -2.17 13.85 19.58
CA ALA A 38 -3.32 14.75 19.71
C ALA A 38 -4.38 14.21 20.69
N PHE A 39 -4.68 12.91 20.63
CA PHE A 39 -5.61 12.26 21.53
C PHE A 39 -5.15 12.35 22.99
N LEU A 40 -3.88 12.10 23.28
CA LEU A 40 -3.32 12.21 24.63
C LEU A 40 -3.43 13.65 25.18
N ILE A 41 -3.30 14.67 24.32
CA ILE A 41 -3.46 16.08 24.71
C ILE A 41 -4.95 16.40 24.97
N ILE A 42 -5.84 15.98 24.08
CA ILE A 42 -7.28 16.25 24.19
C ILE A 42 -7.89 15.60 25.43
N THR A 43 -7.36 14.44 25.85
CA THR A 43 -7.87 13.69 27.02
C THR A 43 -7.29 14.17 28.35
N ILE A 44 -6.48 15.24 28.40
CA ILE A 44 -5.99 15.86 29.65
C ILE A 44 -7.13 16.19 30.62
N PRO A 45 -8.25 16.81 30.21
CA PRO A 45 -9.37 17.06 31.13
C PRO A 45 -9.95 15.82 31.79
N GLY A 46 -9.86 14.64 31.13
CA GLY A 46 -10.30 13.35 31.70
C GLY A 46 -9.56 12.94 32.99
N THR A 47 -8.41 13.57 33.30
CA THR A 47 -7.69 13.33 34.56
C THR A 47 -8.23 14.14 35.76
N PHE A 48 -9.19 15.04 35.54
CA PHE A 48 -9.80 15.87 36.59
C PHE A 48 -10.35 15.06 37.79
N PRO A 49 -10.99 13.89 37.60
CA PRO A 49 -11.46 13.06 38.70
C PRO A 49 -10.35 12.58 39.64
N LEU A 50 -9.10 12.57 39.19
CA LEU A 50 -7.93 12.10 39.96
C LEU A 50 -7.24 13.20 40.78
N ARG A 51 -7.75 14.45 40.74
CA ARG A 51 -7.14 15.59 41.48
C ARG A 51 -7.13 15.38 43.00
N SER A 52 -8.05 14.60 43.53
CA SER A 52 -8.11 14.23 44.95
C SER A 52 -7.15 13.12 45.34
N ASP A 53 -6.51 12.45 44.38
CA ASP A 53 -5.56 11.36 44.59
C ASP A 53 -4.26 11.69 43.80
N PRO A 54 -3.33 12.42 44.39
CA PRO A 54 -2.10 12.87 43.72
C PRO A 54 -1.23 11.71 43.24
N ASP A 55 -1.19 10.60 43.96
CA ASP A 55 -0.35 9.45 43.62
C ASP A 55 -0.83 8.78 42.31
N ARG A 56 -2.13 8.55 42.18
CA ARG A 56 -2.72 8.06 40.94
C ARG A 56 -2.56 9.05 39.80
N LEU A 57 -2.71 10.34 40.05
CA LEU A 57 -2.54 11.37 39.05
C LEU A 57 -1.09 11.37 38.52
N HIS A 58 -0.08 11.25 39.38
CA HIS A 58 1.31 11.15 38.98
C HIS A 58 1.59 9.92 38.13
N LEU A 59 0.98 8.76 38.47
CA LEU A 59 1.11 7.54 37.69
C LEU A 59 0.53 7.69 36.28
N VAL A 60 -0.66 8.26 36.15
CA VAL A 60 -1.28 8.55 34.83
C VAL A 60 -0.39 9.46 34.00
N TRP A 61 0.18 10.51 34.58
CA TRP A 61 1.09 11.38 33.87
C TRP A 61 2.39 10.67 33.46
N ALA A 62 2.93 9.81 34.29
CA ALA A 62 4.11 8.99 33.97
C ALA A 62 3.83 8.06 32.78
N ILE A 63 2.66 7.39 32.77
CA ILE A 63 2.23 6.55 31.65
C ILE A 63 2.14 7.38 30.35
N ARG A 64 1.51 8.55 30.39
CA ARG A 64 1.35 9.44 29.22
C ARG A 64 2.70 9.92 28.68
N VAL A 65 3.62 10.30 29.56
CA VAL A 65 4.98 10.69 29.15
C VAL A 65 5.70 9.53 28.47
N LEU A 66 5.58 8.32 29.00
CA LEU A 66 6.15 7.11 28.41
C LEU A 66 5.58 6.85 27.02
N VAL A 67 4.26 6.92 26.86
CA VAL A 67 3.58 6.71 25.57
C VAL A 67 3.99 7.80 24.56
N LEU A 68 4.09 9.06 24.99
CA LEU A 68 4.55 10.17 24.15
C LEU A 68 6.01 9.97 23.72
N ALA A 69 6.88 9.56 24.62
CA ALA A 69 8.27 9.26 24.30
C ALA A 69 8.39 8.11 23.30
N ALA A 70 7.61 7.03 23.50
CA ALA A 70 7.55 5.90 22.58
C ALA A 70 7.01 6.32 21.19
N ALA A 71 5.98 7.16 21.15
CA ALA A 71 5.42 7.71 19.92
C ALA A 71 6.46 8.56 19.16
N GLY A 72 7.18 9.44 19.86
CA GLY A 72 8.25 10.25 19.27
C GLY A 72 9.39 9.40 18.72
N ALA A 73 9.86 8.40 19.51
CA ALA A 73 10.87 7.45 19.07
C ALA A 73 10.41 6.65 17.84
N ALA A 74 9.18 6.14 17.85
CA ALA A 74 8.62 5.42 16.71
C ALA A 74 8.55 6.28 15.45
N LEU A 75 8.14 7.56 15.57
CA LEU A 75 8.08 8.50 14.45
C LEU A 75 9.46 8.71 13.81
N LEU A 76 10.50 8.86 14.62
CA LEU A 76 11.87 9.03 14.15
C LEU A 76 12.41 7.75 13.50
N LEU A 77 12.18 6.60 14.12
CA LEU A 77 12.65 5.31 13.63
C LEU A 77 11.94 4.90 12.33
N ILE A 78 10.62 5.03 12.24
CA ILE A 78 9.84 4.65 11.05
C ILE A 78 10.30 5.42 9.81
N ARG A 79 10.70 6.69 9.95
CA ARG A 79 11.20 7.48 8.82
C ARG A 79 12.48 6.91 8.22
N ARG A 80 13.35 6.29 9.03
CA ARG A 80 14.68 5.78 8.65
C ARG A 80 14.70 4.32 8.21
N VAL A 81 13.60 3.59 8.40
CA VAL A 81 13.54 2.16 8.11
C VAL A 81 13.26 1.90 6.64
N ASP A 82 14.04 1.00 6.01
CA ASP A 82 13.88 0.57 4.62
C ASP A 82 13.45 -0.90 4.48
N ARG A 83 13.34 -1.62 5.59
CA ARG A 83 12.95 -3.04 5.62
C ARG A 83 11.55 -3.22 6.21
N PRO A 84 10.59 -3.87 5.48
CA PRO A 84 9.23 -4.07 5.97
C PRO A 84 9.15 -4.80 7.32
N ARG A 85 10.03 -5.78 7.58
CA ARG A 85 10.05 -6.53 8.85
C ARG A 85 10.40 -5.63 10.04
N THR A 86 11.38 -4.73 9.85
CA THR A 86 11.79 -3.78 10.90
C THR A 86 10.70 -2.74 11.15
N TYR A 87 10.07 -2.25 10.08
CA TYR A 87 8.89 -1.40 10.17
C TYR A 87 7.78 -2.05 11.00
N ASP A 88 7.42 -3.29 10.67
CA ASP A 88 6.38 -4.05 11.38
C ASP A 88 6.69 -4.21 12.88
N ALA A 89 7.96 -4.42 13.24
CA ALA A 89 8.38 -4.55 14.62
C ALA A 89 8.24 -3.22 15.39
N ILE A 90 8.69 -2.11 14.80
CA ILE A 90 8.60 -0.77 15.43
C ILE A 90 7.14 -0.34 15.58
N ALA A 91 6.32 -0.53 14.55
CA ALA A 91 4.90 -0.18 14.59
C ALA A 91 4.14 -1.01 15.63
N ALA A 92 4.40 -2.33 15.69
CA ALA A 92 3.78 -3.20 16.69
C ALA A 92 4.21 -2.86 18.13
N TRP A 93 5.53 -2.56 18.33
CA TRP A 93 6.06 -2.14 19.62
C TRP A 93 5.42 -0.85 20.13
N TRP A 94 5.34 0.19 19.30
CA TRP A 94 4.72 1.45 19.68
C TRP A 94 3.23 1.29 20.03
N ILE A 95 2.45 0.60 19.17
CA ILE A 95 1.03 0.37 19.42
C ILE A 95 0.81 -0.48 20.68
N GLY A 96 1.67 -1.48 20.90
CA GLY A 96 1.63 -2.30 22.11
C GLY A 96 1.83 -1.47 23.37
N ILE A 97 2.83 -0.58 23.41
CA ILE A 97 3.05 0.34 24.55
C ILE A 97 1.84 1.25 24.74
N TRP A 98 1.29 1.79 23.67
CA TRP A 98 0.11 2.64 23.76
C TRP A 98 -1.09 1.91 24.35
N PHE A 99 -1.37 0.69 23.91
CA PHE A 99 -2.50 -0.11 24.41
C PHE A 99 -2.31 -0.54 25.85
N VAL A 100 -1.11 -0.99 26.22
CA VAL A 100 -0.81 -1.30 27.62
C VAL A 100 -0.96 -0.03 28.49
N GLY A 101 -0.54 1.11 27.97
CA GLY A 101 -0.73 2.41 28.64
C GLY A 101 -2.21 2.76 28.87
N ILE A 102 -3.07 2.55 27.85
CA ILE A 102 -4.52 2.78 27.98
C ILE A 102 -5.12 1.86 29.07
N VAL A 103 -4.84 0.57 29.01
CA VAL A 103 -5.34 -0.40 30.01
C VAL A 103 -4.88 -0.03 31.43
N ALA A 104 -3.63 0.41 31.58
CA ALA A 104 -3.11 0.85 32.85
C ALA A 104 -3.77 2.16 33.34
N GLU A 105 -4.00 3.14 32.46
CA GLU A 105 -4.77 4.36 32.80
C GLU A 105 -6.19 4.00 33.24
N ASN A 106 -6.89 3.12 32.50
CA ASN A 106 -8.24 2.67 32.81
C ASN A 106 -8.30 2.01 34.21
N ALA A 107 -7.25 1.27 34.61
CA ALA A 107 -7.17 0.67 35.94
C ALA A 107 -7.06 1.74 37.05
N LEU A 108 -6.41 2.88 36.78
CA LEU A 108 -6.21 3.96 37.76
C LEU A 108 -7.41 4.88 37.90
N LEU A 109 -8.31 4.93 36.92
CA LEU A 109 -9.55 5.76 36.97
C LEU A 109 -10.49 5.26 38.08
N PRO A 110 -11.35 6.16 38.67
CA PRO A 110 -12.36 5.77 39.66
C PRO A 110 -13.24 4.61 39.19
N ALA A 111 -13.66 3.75 40.13
CA ALA A 111 -14.43 2.53 39.82
C ALA A 111 -15.76 2.80 39.09
N ALA A 112 -16.36 3.97 39.32
CA ALA A 112 -17.63 4.37 38.70
C ALA A 112 -17.45 4.83 37.22
N LEU A 113 -16.24 5.13 36.76
CA LEU A 113 -15.98 5.57 35.40
C LEU A 113 -15.74 4.36 34.49
N THR A 114 -16.69 4.10 33.61
CA THR A 114 -16.66 2.98 32.66
C THR A 114 -16.82 3.42 31.21
N ASP A 115 -16.94 4.73 30.95
CA ASP A 115 -17.20 5.28 29.61
C ASP A 115 -16.04 5.06 28.62
N PHE A 116 -14.84 4.78 29.13
CA PHE A 116 -13.67 4.45 28.32
C PHE A 116 -13.89 3.22 27.42
N VAL A 117 -14.73 2.28 27.83
CA VAL A 117 -14.99 1.02 27.12
C VAL A 117 -15.36 1.24 25.65
N TRP A 118 -16.18 2.25 25.37
CA TRP A 118 -16.63 2.53 24.00
C TRP A 118 -15.48 3.04 23.12
N TRP A 119 -14.59 3.84 23.71
CA TRP A 119 -13.42 4.33 23.00
C TRP A 119 -12.45 3.19 22.71
N ASP A 120 -12.28 2.26 23.62
CA ASP A 120 -11.35 1.15 23.50
C ASP A 120 -11.87 0.05 22.56
N VAL A 121 -13.20 -0.18 22.56
CA VAL A 121 -13.85 -1.00 21.51
C VAL A 121 -13.63 -0.40 20.12
N PHE A 122 -13.78 0.93 19.98
CA PHE A 122 -13.50 1.62 18.72
C PHE A 122 -12.02 1.52 18.33
N LEU A 123 -11.11 1.65 19.29
CA LEU A 123 -9.67 1.48 19.05
C LEU A 123 -9.33 0.06 18.60
N ALA A 124 -9.94 -0.97 19.20
CA ALA A 124 -9.73 -2.35 18.79
C ALA A 124 -10.12 -2.58 17.31
N VAL A 125 -11.25 -2.04 16.85
CA VAL A 125 -11.63 -2.07 15.42
C VAL A 125 -10.65 -1.27 14.57
N SER A 126 -10.23 -0.10 15.04
CA SER A 126 -9.34 0.82 14.31
C SER A 126 -7.97 0.19 14.01
N VAL A 127 -7.46 -0.70 14.87
CA VAL A 127 -6.22 -1.45 14.61
C VAL A 127 -6.34 -2.26 13.33
N TYR A 128 -7.45 -2.94 13.14
CA TYR A 128 -7.67 -3.74 11.94
C TYR A 128 -7.89 -2.86 10.69
N ALA A 129 -8.59 -1.77 10.83
CA ALA A 129 -8.97 -0.91 9.73
C ALA A 129 -7.85 0.04 9.27
N ALA A 130 -7.07 0.60 10.20
CA ALA A 130 -6.12 1.68 9.90
C ALA A 130 -4.66 1.25 9.95
N VAL A 131 -4.28 0.32 10.83
CA VAL A 131 -2.87 -0.03 11.05
C VAL A 131 -2.33 -0.90 9.91
N PRO A 132 -1.25 -0.49 9.22
CA PRO A 132 -0.70 -1.25 8.10
C PRO A 132 0.29 -2.34 8.58
N LEU A 133 -0.21 -3.25 9.42
CA LEU A 133 0.52 -4.43 9.91
C LEU A 133 -0.05 -5.73 9.31
N PRO A 134 0.72 -6.83 9.31
CA PRO A 134 0.20 -8.16 9.02
C PRO A 134 -0.90 -8.57 9.99
N PHE A 135 -1.93 -9.26 9.48
CA PHE A 135 -3.11 -9.66 10.25
C PHE A 135 -2.79 -10.31 11.62
N PRO A 136 -1.84 -11.26 11.76
CA PRO A 136 -1.56 -11.85 13.08
C PRO A 136 -1.11 -10.84 14.14
N ARG A 137 -0.36 -9.79 13.74
CA ARG A 137 0.06 -8.73 14.66
C ARG A 137 -1.09 -7.81 15.03
N GLN A 138 -1.97 -7.49 14.09
CA GLN A 138 -3.19 -6.73 14.38
C GLN A 138 -4.09 -7.47 15.36
N ALA A 139 -4.31 -8.77 15.13
CA ALA A 139 -5.11 -9.61 16.02
C ALA A 139 -4.50 -9.69 17.42
N ALA A 140 -3.18 -9.85 17.55
CA ALA A 140 -2.51 -9.87 18.85
C ALA A 140 -2.67 -8.54 19.60
N LEU A 141 -2.51 -7.39 18.91
CA LEU A 141 -2.67 -6.06 19.53
C LEU A 141 -4.13 -5.81 19.96
N ALA A 142 -5.09 -6.16 19.12
CA ALA A 142 -6.50 -6.04 19.46
C ALA A 142 -6.90 -6.96 20.63
N ALA A 143 -6.32 -8.16 20.71
CA ALA A 143 -6.51 -9.07 21.85
C ALA A 143 -5.93 -8.48 23.15
N VAL A 144 -4.78 -7.80 23.09
CA VAL A 144 -4.17 -7.16 24.27
C VAL A 144 -5.10 -6.10 24.87
N ILE A 145 -5.63 -5.18 24.05
CA ILE A 145 -6.54 -4.16 24.56
C ILE A 145 -7.85 -4.77 25.04
N SER A 146 -8.47 -5.67 24.26
CA SER A 146 -9.75 -6.27 24.61
C SER A 146 -9.68 -7.09 25.91
N SER A 147 -8.67 -7.95 26.07
CA SER A 147 -8.49 -8.77 27.27
C SER A 147 -8.06 -7.94 28.48
N GLY A 148 -7.22 -6.93 28.26
CA GLY A 148 -6.78 -6.01 29.31
C GLY A 148 -7.95 -5.24 29.92
N ASP A 149 -8.79 -4.65 29.07
CA ASP A 149 -9.96 -3.89 29.54
C ASP A 149 -11.02 -4.77 30.19
N LEU A 150 -11.28 -5.97 29.67
CA LEU A 150 -12.16 -6.93 30.32
C LEU A 150 -11.65 -7.32 31.71
N LEU A 151 -10.33 -7.49 31.86
CA LEU A 151 -9.73 -7.78 33.16
C LEU A 151 -9.88 -6.59 34.12
N VAL A 152 -9.64 -5.37 33.65
CA VAL A 152 -9.82 -4.13 34.46
C VAL A 152 -11.28 -4.00 34.91
N LEU A 153 -12.22 -4.20 34.01
CA LEU A 153 -13.64 -4.15 34.34
C LEU A 153 -14.03 -5.20 35.38
N TRP A 154 -13.56 -6.43 35.22
CA TRP A 154 -13.88 -7.52 36.10
C TRP A 154 -13.29 -7.36 37.50
N GLN A 155 -12.04 -6.88 37.60
CA GLN A 155 -11.34 -6.83 38.89
C GLN A 155 -11.47 -5.49 39.61
N LEU A 156 -11.57 -4.36 38.91
CA LEU A 156 -11.39 -3.04 39.48
C LEU A 156 -12.57 -2.11 39.31
N LYS A 157 -13.55 -2.47 38.47
CA LYS A 157 -14.68 -1.60 38.16
C LYS A 157 -15.99 -2.25 38.64
N SER A 158 -16.94 -1.39 38.99
CA SER A 158 -18.32 -1.78 39.23
C SER A 158 -19.13 -1.31 38.03
N PRO A 159 -19.44 -2.20 37.06
CA PRO A 159 -20.25 -1.81 35.93
C PRO A 159 -21.59 -1.27 36.42
N GLY A 160 -21.95 -0.09 35.91
CA GLY A 160 -23.22 0.56 36.26
C GLY A 160 -24.41 -0.25 35.73
N PRO A 161 -25.64 0.13 36.11
CA PRO A 161 -26.87 -0.60 35.75
C PRO A 161 -27.14 -0.65 34.23
N LEU A 162 -26.47 0.17 33.44
CA LEU A 162 -26.61 0.25 31.98
C LEU A 162 -25.75 -0.74 31.19
N PHE A 163 -24.75 -1.39 31.83
CA PHE A 163 -23.84 -2.31 31.17
C PHE A 163 -23.58 -3.55 31.99
N SER A 164 -24.00 -4.69 31.47
CA SER A 164 -23.55 -5.97 32.02
C SER A 164 -22.16 -6.32 31.49
N MET A 165 -21.42 -7.13 32.24
CA MET A 165 -20.15 -7.71 31.75
C MET A 165 -20.35 -8.49 30.44
N LEU A 166 -21.55 -9.04 30.23
CA LEU A 166 -21.90 -9.75 29.00
C LEU A 166 -21.95 -8.80 27.80
N ASP A 167 -22.58 -7.62 27.95
CA ASP A 167 -22.70 -6.62 26.84
C ASP A 167 -21.34 -6.16 26.40
N VAL A 168 -20.44 -5.86 27.34
CA VAL A 168 -19.07 -5.42 27.02
C VAL A 168 -18.27 -6.55 26.36
N THR A 169 -18.38 -7.77 26.86
CA THR A 169 -17.71 -8.94 26.28
C THR A 169 -18.17 -9.17 24.84
N LEU A 170 -19.48 -9.09 24.60
CA LEU A 170 -20.07 -9.20 23.27
C LEU A 170 -19.61 -8.06 22.35
N ALA A 171 -19.54 -6.83 22.87
CA ALA A 171 -19.03 -5.68 22.09
C ALA A 171 -17.59 -5.90 21.62
N TYR A 172 -16.68 -6.33 22.50
CA TYR A 172 -15.30 -6.66 22.12
C TYR A 172 -15.23 -7.86 21.15
N ALA A 173 -16.04 -8.90 21.36
CA ALA A 173 -16.10 -10.04 20.45
C ALA A 173 -16.56 -9.60 19.06
N CYS A 174 -17.63 -8.84 18.95
CA CYS A 174 -18.14 -8.28 17.70
C CYS A 174 -17.11 -7.37 17.04
N ALA A 175 -16.44 -6.49 17.80
CA ALA A 175 -15.41 -5.60 17.33
C ALA A 175 -14.22 -6.37 16.72
N ASN A 176 -13.75 -7.40 17.39
CA ASN A 176 -12.65 -8.24 16.89
C ASN A 176 -13.05 -9.04 15.64
N ILE A 177 -14.26 -9.61 15.60
CA ILE A 177 -14.76 -10.36 14.44
C ILE A 177 -14.91 -9.41 13.23
N ALA A 178 -15.61 -8.30 13.40
CA ALA A 178 -15.82 -7.32 12.34
C ALA A 178 -14.49 -6.72 11.86
N GLY A 179 -13.61 -6.37 12.80
CA GLY A 179 -12.29 -5.85 12.51
C GLY A 179 -11.43 -6.85 11.73
N ALA A 180 -11.43 -8.12 12.13
CA ALA A 180 -10.73 -9.19 11.43
C ALA A 180 -11.22 -9.33 9.98
N PHE A 181 -12.53 -9.29 9.77
CA PHE A 181 -13.13 -9.32 8.43
C PHE A 181 -12.65 -8.12 7.58
N VAL A 182 -12.77 -6.91 8.11
CA VAL A 182 -12.29 -5.69 7.42
C VAL A 182 -10.80 -5.77 7.08
N SER A 183 -9.97 -6.25 8.00
CA SER A 183 -8.54 -6.42 7.76
C SER A 183 -8.26 -7.41 6.63
N GLN A 184 -8.92 -8.56 6.63
CA GLN A 184 -8.73 -9.58 5.60
C GLN A 184 -9.14 -9.08 4.22
N GLU A 185 -10.29 -8.42 4.12
CA GLU A 185 -10.75 -7.80 2.88
C GLU A 185 -9.74 -6.76 2.38
N ARG A 186 -9.29 -5.86 3.24
CA ARG A 186 -8.28 -4.85 2.90
C ARG A 186 -6.97 -5.48 2.38
N HIS A 187 -6.47 -6.51 3.06
CA HIS A 187 -5.27 -7.22 2.61
C HIS A 187 -5.47 -7.90 1.26
N THR A 188 -6.64 -8.49 1.04
CA THR A 188 -7.00 -9.14 -0.23
C THR A 188 -7.07 -8.12 -1.37
N TRP A 189 -7.75 -6.99 -1.16
CA TRP A 189 -7.84 -5.91 -2.14
C TRP A 189 -6.47 -5.32 -2.49
N ARG A 190 -5.63 -5.07 -1.50
CA ARG A 190 -4.26 -4.55 -1.72
C ARG A 190 -3.43 -5.51 -2.59
N ARG A 191 -3.51 -6.81 -2.33
CA ARG A 191 -2.79 -7.83 -3.13
C ARG A 191 -3.33 -7.94 -4.55
N ARG A 192 -4.65 -7.95 -4.73
CA ARG A 192 -5.27 -7.97 -6.05
C ARG A 192 -4.87 -6.72 -6.87
N ALA A 193 -4.90 -5.55 -6.26
CA ALA A 193 -4.49 -4.32 -6.93
C ALA A 193 -3.01 -4.34 -7.34
N PHE A 194 -2.12 -4.86 -6.49
CA PHE A 194 -0.71 -5.01 -6.81
C PHE A 194 -0.48 -5.97 -7.99
N LEU A 195 -1.16 -7.12 -7.99
CA LEU A 195 -1.04 -8.11 -9.08
C LEU A 195 -1.60 -7.54 -10.40
N ALA A 196 -2.74 -6.88 -10.36
CA ALA A 196 -3.34 -6.23 -11.53
C ALA A 196 -2.41 -5.16 -12.11
N PHE A 197 -1.82 -4.31 -11.27
CA PHE A 197 -0.86 -3.30 -11.70
C PHE A 197 0.38 -3.93 -12.36
N ARG A 198 0.92 -4.99 -11.78
CA ARG A 198 2.06 -5.72 -12.40
C ARG A 198 1.72 -6.29 -13.76
N GLN A 199 0.54 -6.89 -13.89
CA GLN A 199 0.08 -7.44 -15.17
C GLN A 199 -0.08 -6.32 -16.22
N GLU A 200 -0.67 -5.19 -15.84
CA GLU A 200 -0.80 -4.04 -16.74
C GLU A 200 0.57 -3.53 -17.23
N VAL A 201 1.55 -3.41 -16.32
CA VAL A 201 2.92 -3.00 -16.68
C VAL A 201 3.57 -3.99 -17.63
N ALA A 202 3.40 -5.30 -17.40
CA ALA A 202 3.91 -6.33 -18.29
C ALA A 202 3.31 -6.24 -19.70
N THR A 203 1.97 -6.17 -19.79
CA THR A 203 1.24 -6.06 -21.07
C THR A 203 1.64 -4.78 -21.82
N ARG A 204 1.80 -3.66 -21.12
CA ARG A 204 2.26 -2.41 -21.76
C ARG A 204 3.67 -2.55 -22.36
N ARG A 205 4.59 -3.23 -21.66
CA ARG A 205 5.95 -3.49 -22.18
C ARG A 205 5.93 -4.38 -23.42
N GLU A 206 5.13 -5.45 -23.40
CA GLU A 206 4.95 -6.33 -24.56
C GLU A 206 4.37 -5.57 -25.76
N LEU A 207 3.34 -4.75 -25.54
CA LEU A 207 2.76 -3.91 -26.59
C LEU A 207 3.77 -2.90 -27.15
N GLN A 208 4.54 -2.25 -26.29
CA GLN A 208 5.58 -1.32 -26.74
C GLN A 208 6.68 -2.03 -27.54
N ALA A 209 7.09 -3.24 -27.13
CA ALA A 209 8.03 -4.04 -27.87
C ALA A 209 7.49 -4.41 -29.25
N ALA A 210 6.23 -4.90 -29.32
CA ALA A 210 5.58 -5.23 -30.58
C ALA A 210 5.45 -4.02 -31.52
N LEU A 211 5.09 -2.84 -30.98
CA LEU A 211 5.04 -1.60 -31.76
C LEU A 211 6.42 -1.16 -32.27
N HIS A 212 7.50 -1.47 -31.54
CA HIS A 212 8.85 -1.17 -31.99
C HIS A 212 9.35 -2.13 -33.10
N GLU A 213 8.80 -3.34 -33.16
CA GLU A 213 9.09 -4.29 -34.23
C GLU A 213 8.39 -3.94 -35.55
N VAL A 214 7.33 -3.13 -35.51
CA VAL A 214 6.65 -2.66 -36.71
C VAL A 214 7.57 -1.69 -37.45
N LYS A 215 8.24 -2.19 -38.47
CA LYS A 215 9.08 -1.39 -39.36
C LYS A 215 8.21 -0.46 -40.20
N THR A 216 8.13 0.81 -39.87
CA THR A 216 7.43 1.83 -40.66
C THR A 216 8.41 2.88 -41.14
N LEU A 217 8.35 3.21 -42.41
CA LEU A 217 9.10 4.35 -42.98
C LEU A 217 8.50 5.64 -42.42
N GLN A 218 9.21 6.30 -41.52
CA GLN A 218 8.80 7.57 -40.90
C GLN A 218 9.85 8.66 -41.12
N GLY A 219 9.40 9.89 -41.34
CA GLY A 219 10.24 11.05 -41.48
C GLY A 219 10.58 11.42 -42.92
N ILE A 220 11.57 12.31 -43.05
CA ILE A 220 12.05 12.79 -44.38
C ILE A 220 13.16 11.87 -44.83
N ILE A 221 12.98 11.23 -45.98
CA ILE A 221 14.00 10.37 -46.61
C ILE A 221 14.81 11.23 -47.59
N PRO A 222 16.09 11.46 -47.35
CA PRO A 222 16.94 12.24 -48.26
C PRO A 222 17.23 11.44 -49.51
N ILE A 223 16.72 11.89 -50.66
CA ILE A 223 16.97 11.28 -51.96
C ILE A 223 17.81 12.18 -52.87
N CYS A 224 18.63 11.58 -53.68
CA CYS A 224 19.35 12.30 -54.74
C CYS A 224 18.36 12.81 -55.79
N SER A 225 18.38 14.10 -56.10
CA SER A 225 17.50 14.69 -57.10
C SER A 225 17.72 14.14 -58.54
N HIS A 226 18.91 13.60 -58.78
CA HIS A 226 19.30 13.10 -60.11
C HIS A 226 19.08 11.58 -60.28
N CYS A 227 19.79 10.75 -59.47
CA CYS A 227 19.74 9.30 -59.60
C CYS A 227 18.71 8.60 -58.69
N LYS A 228 17.99 9.36 -57.84
CA LYS A 228 16.99 8.88 -56.89
C LYS A 228 17.47 7.89 -55.82
N ASN A 229 18.80 7.71 -55.66
CA ASN A 229 19.36 6.96 -54.57
C ASN A 229 19.05 7.64 -53.22
N ILE A 230 18.84 6.83 -52.19
CA ILE A 230 18.57 7.29 -50.85
C ILE A 230 19.88 7.31 -50.04
N ARG A 231 20.07 8.38 -49.25
CA ARG A 231 21.21 8.48 -48.33
C ARG A 231 20.90 7.79 -47.04
N SER A 232 21.68 6.78 -46.66
CA SER A 232 21.59 6.08 -45.39
C SER A 232 22.01 6.98 -44.22
N GLU A 233 21.69 6.58 -42.99
CA GLU A 233 22.14 7.27 -41.76
C GLU A 233 23.68 7.29 -41.65
N LYS A 234 24.35 6.29 -42.21
CA LYS A 234 25.83 6.21 -42.28
C LYS A 234 26.45 7.10 -43.35
N GLY A 235 25.64 7.73 -44.18
CA GLY A 235 26.06 8.64 -45.22
C GLY A 235 26.23 8.00 -46.60
N ASP A 236 26.04 6.67 -46.72
CA ASP A 236 26.19 5.95 -48.00
C ASP A 236 24.94 6.10 -48.85
N TRP A 237 25.10 6.09 -50.20
CA TRP A 237 24.02 6.16 -51.16
C TRP A 237 23.65 4.76 -51.63
N GLN A 238 22.35 4.40 -51.54
CA GLN A 238 21.82 3.08 -51.94
C GLN A 238 20.55 3.24 -52.77
N HIS A 239 20.22 2.21 -53.54
CA HIS A 239 18.97 2.16 -54.30
C HIS A 239 17.75 2.20 -53.40
N ILE A 240 16.68 2.84 -53.87
CA ILE A 240 15.43 2.99 -53.14
C ILE A 240 14.83 1.64 -52.71
N GLU A 241 14.91 0.64 -53.60
CA GLU A 241 14.43 -0.71 -53.34
C GLU A 241 15.16 -1.36 -52.17
N ALA A 242 16.47 -1.26 -52.11
CA ALA A 242 17.30 -1.78 -51.03
C ALA A 242 16.98 -1.09 -49.69
N TYR A 243 16.77 0.23 -49.73
CA TYR A 243 16.40 1.00 -48.56
C TYR A 243 15.02 0.60 -48.03
N VAL A 244 13.99 0.57 -48.89
CA VAL A 244 12.62 0.21 -48.48
C VAL A 244 12.57 -1.21 -47.97
N HIS A 245 13.21 -2.18 -48.65
CA HIS A 245 13.25 -3.57 -48.17
C HIS A 245 13.91 -3.74 -46.81
N SER A 246 14.95 -2.91 -46.49
CA SER A 246 15.63 -2.97 -45.19
C SER A 246 14.87 -2.25 -44.07
N HIS A 247 13.95 -1.33 -44.40
CA HIS A 247 13.22 -0.48 -43.42
C HIS A 247 11.71 -0.70 -43.41
N SER A 248 11.18 -1.63 -44.19
CA SER A 248 9.77 -2.05 -44.19
C SER A 248 9.65 -3.51 -44.65
N ASP A 249 8.47 -4.07 -44.51
CA ASP A 249 8.10 -5.40 -45.03
C ASP A 249 7.62 -5.34 -46.49
N ALA A 250 7.82 -4.21 -47.17
CA ALA A 250 7.42 -4.03 -48.56
C ALA A 250 8.40 -4.73 -49.51
N GLU A 251 7.85 -5.46 -50.47
CA GLU A 251 8.58 -6.09 -51.58
C GLU A 251 8.28 -5.38 -52.89
N PHE A 252 9.27 -5.29 -53.78
CA PHE A 252 9.14 -4.71 -55.09
C PHE A 252 8.89 -5.79 -56.15
N SER A 253 7.87 -5.60 -56.98
CA SER A 253 7.74 -6.31 -58.24
C SER A 253 8.18 -5.37 -59.40
N HIS A 254 8.83 -5.92 -60.38
CA HIS A 254 9.30 -5.15 -61.53
C HIS A 254 8.37 -5.24 -62.73
N GLY A 255 8.09 -4.14 -63.34
CA GLY A 255 7.31 -4.03 -64.58
C GLY A 255 7.79 -2.84 -65.40
N VAL A 256 7.36 -2.76 -66.66
CA VAL A 256 7.65 -1.64 -67.58
C VAL A 256 6.36 -0.86 -67.74
N CYS A 257 6.41 0.46 -67.45
CA CYS A 257 5.22 1.30 -67.68
C CYS A 257 5.06 1.59 -69.20
N PRO A 258 3.86 1.97 -69.65
CA PRO A 258 3.58 2.19 -71.07
C PRO A 258 4.53 3.21 -71.74
N ASP A 259 4.92 4.25 -71.03
CA ASP A 259 5.81 5.27 -71.57
C ASP A 259 7.23 4.72 -71.78
N CYS A 260 7.75 3.96 -70.79
CA CYS A 260 9.04 3.28 -70.97
C CYS A 260 9.00 2.16 -72.01
N MET A 261 7.84 1.49 -72.16
CA MET A 261 7.62 0.48 -73.20
C MET A 261 7.77 1.14 -74.58
N ARG A 262 7.07 2.24 -74.81
CA ARG A 262 7.14 2.98 -76.08
C ARG A 262 8.56 3.54 -76.38
N LEU A 263 9.25 3.97 -75.33
CA LEU A 263 10.58 4.61 -75.51
C LEU A 263 11.74 3.60 -75.71
N HIS A 264 11.69 2.50 -74.98
CA HIS A 264 12.84 1.56 -74.91
C HIS A 264 12.57 0.23 -75.63
N TYR A 265 11.28 -0.08 -75.90
CA TYR A 265 10.84 -1.33 -76.53
C TYR A 265 9.74 -1.04 -77.59
N PRO A 266 9.98 -0.14 -78.57
CA PRO A 266 8.94 0.27 -79.50
C PRO A 266 8.35 -0.88 -80.29
N ASP A 267 9.13 -1.94 -80.55
CA ASP A 267 8.69 -3.11 -81.32
C ASP A 267 7.65 -3.99 -80.58
N PHE A 268 7.43 -3.73 -79.25
CA PHE A 268 6.50 -4.45 -78.40
C PHE A 268 5.41 -3.54 -77.82
N ALA A 269 5.34 -2.26 -78.28
CA ALA A 269 4.43 -1.27 -77.70
C ALA A 269 3.03 -1.24 -78.33
N ASP A 270 2.85 -1.94 -79.45
CA ASP A 270 1.61 -1.95 -80.28
C ASP A 270 0.80 -3.24 -80.12
N GLU A 271 1.06 -4.10 -79.09
CA GLU A 271 0.15 -5.17 -78.66
C GLU A 271 -0.64 -4.75 -77.40
#